data_4681f141341b978ba63eb0828abb709d
#
_entry.id   4681f141341b978ba63eb0828abb709d
#
_cell.length_a   1.000
_cell.length_b   1.000
_cell.length_c   1.000
_cell.angle_alpha   90.00
_cell.angle_beta   90.00
_cell.angle_gamma   90.00
#
_symmetry.space_group_name_H-M   'P 1'
#
loop_
_entity.id
_entity.type
_entity.pdbx_description
1 polymer ?
#
loop_
_entity_poly.entity_id
_entity_poly.type
_entity_poly.pdbx_seq_one_letter_code
_entity_poly.pdbx_strand_id
1 'polypeptide(L)'
;MNALERPPVAPGLSAGHPTPKEPRLPPLREDLRLHEGPDADDGSPTWVLEDPARDQFFQLGVFQAECLKRWHLGTAKAVAAAVGKETLLRPTAETVENFAKFLMRMSLTREAGTSARLAEQMKRKPKQTLWKFFLHHYLFFRIPLVAPDAFLRRTLPWVERLFFTKTFLWATLTALVLALYLIGRQWDAFTHTFSHFFSWEGAVMAGLTIACTKVIHELAHAYTAEHFGCRIPHMGIAFMVMMPLLYTDTSAAWRLKSKRQRMAVCAAGVLGELALGVWAALAWSFLPEGGLKSAAFMLATTTWIMTLAINSSPFMRFDGYY
;
A
#
# COMPACT_ATOMS: atom_id res chain seq x y z
N MET A 1 57.62 76.65 19.74
CA MET A 1 57.17 76.67 21.14
C MET A 1 55.93 75.79 21.21
N ASN A 2 56.02 74.78 22.01
CA ASN A 2 55.02 73.79 22.40
C ASN A 2 54.32 72.96 21.33
N ALA A 3 54.90 71.86 20.99
CA ALA A 3 54.25 70.69 20.41
C ALA A 3 53.39 70.02 21.47
N LEU A 4 52.06 69.88 21.21
CA LEU A 4 51.16 69.10 22.02
C LEU A 4 51.22 67.64 21.48
N GLU A 5 51.83 66.74 22.26
CA GLU A 5 51.85 65.31 22.07
C GLU A 5 50.40 64.77 22.21
N ARG A 6 49.93 64.04 21.17
CA ARG A 6 48.70 63.24 21.27
C ARG A 6 48.97 61.93 22.00
N PRO A 7 48.13 61.51 22.94
CA PRO A 7 48.27 60.24 23.61
C PRO A 7 48.05 59.05 22.66
N PRO A 8 48.68 57.88 22.87
CA PRO A 8 48.55 56.70 22.03
C PRO A 8 47.11 56.17 22.05
N VAL A 9 46.56 55.91 20.87
CA VAL A 9 45.27 55.24 20.67
C VAL A 9 45.43 53.79 21.07
N ALA A 10 44.65 53.33 22.08
CA ALA A 10 44.57 51.94 22.46
C ALA A 10 44.12 51.04 21.31
N PRO A 11 44.67 49.82 21.12
CA PRO A 11 44.24 48.92 20.07
C PRO A 11 42.78 48.54 20.29
N GLY A 12 41.93 48.90 19.34
CA GLY A 12 40.53 48.60 19.35
C GLY A 12 40.26 47.09 19.48
N LEU A 13 39.49 46.75 20.49
CA LEU A 13 38.86 45.42 20.63
C LEU A 13 38.19 45.06 19.30
N SER A 14 38.77 44.12 18.57
CA SER A 14 38.14 43.48 17.41
C SER A 14 36.80 42.97 17.85
N ALA A 15 35.72 43.64 17.48
CA ALA A 15 34.37 43.13 17.64
C ALA A 15 34.31 41.82 16.86
N GLY A 16 34.26 40.70 17.58
CA GLY A 16 34.13 39.39 17.00
C GLY A 16 32.90 39.38 16.06
N HIS A 17 33.16 39.16 14.79
CA HIS A 17 32.07 38.93 13.85
C HIS A 17 31.20 37.83 14.40
N PRO A 18 29.86 38.05 14.51
CA PRO A 18 28.98 36.97 14.95
C PRO A 18 29.15 35.82 13.96
N THR A 19 29.67 34.70 14.44
CA THR A 19 29.73 33.44 13.69
C THR A 19 28.37 33.22 13.07
N PRO A 20 28.26 32.97 11.76
CA PRO A 20 26.95 32.73 11.11
C PRO A 20 26.25 31.61 11.89
N LYS A 21 25.09 31.91 12.47
CA LYS A 21 24.28 30.90 13.16
C LYS A 21 23.97 29.82 12.13
N GLU A 22 24.53 28.64 12.37
CA GLU A 22 24.25 27.49 11.50
C GLU A 22 22.75 27.30 11.37
N PRO A 23 22.25 27.05 10.15
CA PRO A 23 20.82 26.85 9.91
C PRO A 23 20.33 25.67 10.75
N ARG A 24 19.34 25.92 11.61
CA ARG A 24 18.74 24.89 12.42
C ARG A 24 17.88 23.99 11.53
N LEU A 25 17.97 22.70 11.78
CA LEU A 25 17.09 21.72 11.14
C LEU A 25 15.63 21.96 11.62
N PRO A 26 14.66 21.92 10.72
CA PRO A 26 13.26 22.07 11.08
C PRO A 26 12.82 20.92 11.99
N PRO A 27 12.03 21.17 13.05
CA PRO A 27 11.53 20.11 13.91
C PRO A 27 10.60 19.18 13.12
N LEU A 28 10.63 17.89 13.43
CA LEU A 28 9.73 16.90 12.86
C LEU A 28 8.32 17.05 13.44
N ARG A 29 7.33 16.57 12.70
CA ARG A 29 5.97 16.40 13.21
C ARG A 29 5.95 15.30 14.27
N GLU A 30 5.14 15.48 15.31
CA GLU A 30 5.06 14.58 16.47
C GLU A 30 4.25 13.30 16.20
N ASP A 31 3.40 13.31 15.18
CA ASP A 31 2.54 12.20 14.78
C ASP A 31 3.24 11.14 13.92
N LEU A 32 4.46 11.44 13.44
CA LEU A 32 5.23 10.52 12.63
C LEU A 32 5.67 9.28 13.42
N ARG A 33 5.62 8.12 12.79
CA ARG A 33 6.03 6.85 13.40
C ARG A 33 7.10 6.20 12.56
N LEU A 34 8.16 5.74 13.21
CA LEU A 34 9.24 5.01 12.57
C LEU A 34 9.12 3.52 12.90
N HIS A 35 8.95 2.69 11.88
CA HIS A 35 8.86 1.24 11.99
C HIS A 35 10.10 0.59 11.37
N GLU A 36 10.49 -0.58 11.88
CA GLU A 36 11.46 -1.41 11.17
C GLU A 36 10.82 -1.93 9.87
N GLY A 37 11.50 -1.68 8.77
CA GLY A 37 11.08 -2.13 7.44
C GLY A 37 11.63 -3.52 7.08
N PRO A 38 11.33 -3.99 5.87
CA PRO A 38 11.98 -5.18 5.32
C PRO A 38 13.46 -4.91 5.04
N ASP A 39 14.30 -5.94 5.11
CA ASP A 39 15.68 -5.82 4.65
C ASP A 39 15.70 -5.50 3.15
N ALA A 40 16.62 -4.61 2.74
CA ALA A 40 16.86 -4.32 1.34
C ALA A 40 17.44 -5.55 0.61
N ASP A 41 17.51 -5.49 -0.72
CA ASP A 41 18.01 -6.63 -1.52
C ASP A 41 19.48 -6.96 -1.24
N ASP A 42 20.25 -5.98 -0.74
CA ASP A 42 21.64 -6.15 -0.30
C ASP A 42 21.77 -6.67 1.14
N GLY A 43 20.64 -6.97 1.81
CA GLY A 43 20.58 -7.41 3.20
C GLY A 43 20.70 -6.27 4.23
N SER A 44 20.78 -5.01 3.80
CA SER A 44 20.82 -3.89 4.74
C SER A 44 19.46 -3.66 5.39
N PRO A 45 19.39 -3.33 6.70
CA PRO A 45 18.14 -3.02 7.36
C PRO A 45 17.54 -1.73 6.80
N THR A 46 16.23 -1.72 6.60
CA THR A 46 15.49 -0.52 6.22
C THR A 46 14.48 -0.14 7.27
N TRP A 47 13.99 1.08 7.21
CA TRP A 47 12.93 1.60 8.06
C TRP A 47 11.80 2.17 7.21
N VAL A 48 10.62 2.20 7.77
CA VAL A 48 9.44 2.81 7.16
C VAL A 48 8.97 3.94 8.05
N LEU A 49 9.01 5.17 7.54
CA LEU A 49 8.43 6.34 8.19
C LEU A 49 6.96 6.44 7.77
N GLU A 50 6.07 6.28 8.73
CA GLU A 50 4.63 6.40 8.56
C GLU A 50 4.19 7.85 8.83
N ASP A 51 3.44 8.44 7.91
CA ASP A 51 2.67 9.67 8.09
C ASP A 51 1.19 9.30 8.30
N PRO A 52 0.71 9.17 9.56
CA PRO A 52 -0.65 8.72 9.84
C PRO A 52 -1.72 9.70 9.37
N ALA A 53 -1.37 10.99 9.21
CA ALA A 53 -2.32 12.02 8.77
C ALA A 53 -2.67 11.93 7.29
N ARG A 54 -1.81 11.28 6.49
CA ARG A 54 -1.97 11.14 5.03
C ARG A 54 -2.03 9.70 4.57
N ASP A 55 -1.90 8.72 5.47
CA ASP A 55 -1.73 7.30 5.16
C ASP A 55 -0.58 7.07 4.16
N GLN A 56 0.55 7.79 4.35
CA GLN A 56 1.73 7.68 3.49
C GLN A 56 2.87 6.98 4.22
N PHE A 57 3.61 6.17 3.46
CA PHE A 57 4.73 5.40 3.96
C PHE A 57 5.98 5.72 3.14
N PHE A 58 7.08 6.06 3.83
CA PHE A 58 8.35 6.40 3.20
C PHE A 58 9.40 5.39 3.63
N GLN A 59 9.95 4.65 2.69
CA GLN A 59 11.06 3.74 2.97
C GLN A 59 12.35 4.54 3.16
N LEU A 60 13.05 4.28 4.24
CA LEU A 60 14.29 4.93 4.64
C LEU A 60 15.40 3.88 4.77
N GLY A 61 16.59 4.22 4.28
CA GLY A 61 17.78 3.40 4.52
C GLY A 61 18.40 3.68 5.90
N VAL A 62 19.47 2.96 6.21
CA VAL A 62 20.23 3.07 7.47
C VAL A 62 20.61 4.50 7.79
N PHE A 63 21.16 5.22 6.82
CA PHE A 63 21.62 6.60 6.99
C PHE A 63 20.49 7.52 7.44
N GLN A 64 19.34 7.50 6.74
CA GLN A 64 18.19 8.35 7.03
C GLN A 64 17.60 8.05 8.42
N ALA A 65 17.52 6.77 8.77
CA ALA A 65 17.01 6.34 10.08
C ALA A 65 17.94 6.82 11.21
N GLU A 66 19.26 6.69 11.04
CA GLU A 66 20.22 7.15 12.03
C GLU A 66 20.23 8.68 12.18
N CYS A 67 19.99 9.42 11.09
CA CYS A 67 19.76 10.86 11.15
C CYS A 67 18.50 11.21 11.92
N LEU A 68 17.38 10.53 11.71
CA LEU A 68 16.12 10.78 12.41
C LEU A 68 16.23 10.54 13.92
N LYS A 69 16.91 9.49 14.35
CA LYS A 69 17.15 9.20 15.78
C LYS A 69 17.89 10.34 16.50
N ARG A 70 18.75 11.06 15.76
CA ARG A 70 19.59 12.16 16.29
C ARG A 70 19.11 13.54 15.86
N TRP A 71 17.91 13.65 15.29
CA TRP A 71 17.35 14.90 14.77
C TRP A 71 17.22 16.00 15.82
N HIS A 72 17.07 15.60 17.09
CA HIS A 72 16.98 16.50 18.23
C HIS A 72 18.22 17.39 18.45
N LEU A 73 19.39 17.04 17.83
CA LEU A 73 20.62 17.85 17.91
C LEU A 73 20.50 19.18 17.16
N GLY A 74 19.51 19.34 16.30
CA GLY A 74 19.05 20.61 15.75
C GLY A 74 19.92 21.27 14.68
N THR A 75 21.12 20.76 14.36
CA THR A 75 21.96 21.25 13.26
C THR A 75 22.50 20.11 12.41
N ALA A 76 22.64 20.38 11.09
CA ALA A 76 23.10 19.35 10.14
C ALA A 76 24.51 18.85 10.49
N LYS A 77 25.40 19.73 10.95
CA LYS A 77 26.78 19.35 11.35
C LYS A 77 26.78 18.49 12.61
N ALA A 78 25.95 18.83 13.64
CA ALA A 78 25.86 18.06 14.86
C ALA A 78 25.32 16.64 14.59
N VAL A 79 24.27 16.53 13.76
CA VAL A 79 23.71 15.24 13.36
C VAL A 79 24.75 14.42 12.57
N ALA A 80 25.42 15.01 11.57
CA ALA A 80 26.45 14.34 10.79
C ALA A 80 27.63 13.85 11.67
N ALA A 81 28.11 14.70 12.60
CA ALA A 81 29.16 14.35 13.54
C ALA A 81 28.76 13.21 14.49
N ALA A 82 27.53 13.25 15.03
CA ALA A 82 27.02 12.21 15.91
C ALA A 82 26.86 10.86 15.18
N VAL A 83 26.27 10.86 13.98
CA VAL A 83 26.18 9.65 13.14
C VAL A 83 27.56 9.12 12.83
N GLY A 84 28.50 9.98 12.43
CA GLY A 84 29.88 9.56 12.10
C GLY A 84 30.68 9.04 13.31
N LYS A 85 30.35 9.45 14.53
CA LYS A 85 31.01 8.99 15.77
C LYS A 85 30.45 7.64 16.25
N GLU A 86 29.16 7.43 16.12
CA GLU A 86 28.47 6.29 16.70
C GLU A 86 28.19 5.15 15.69
N THR A 87 28.40 5.41 14.41
CA THR A 87 28.16 4.41 13.34
C THR A 87 29.37 4.36 12.40
N LEU A 88 29.38 3.36 11.51
CA LEU A 88 30.37 3.27 10.44
C LEU A 88 30.11 4.24 9.27
N LEU A 89 28.98 4.93 9.29
CA LEU A 89 28.61 5.90 8.27
C LEU A 89 29.47 7.17 8.43
N ARG A 90 29.75 7.83 7.31
CA ARG A 90 30.51 9.10 7.27
C ARG A 90 29.74 10.16 6.50
N PRO A 91 28.55 10.58 7.02
CA PRO A 91 27.76 11.60 6.33
C PRO A 91 28.44 12.97 6.39
N THR A 92 28.24 13.76 5.36
CA THR A 92 28.57 15.19 5.37
C THR A 92 27.38 16.00 5.86
N ALA A 93 27.61 17.24 6.33
CA ALA A 93 26.53 18.15 6.69
C ALA A 93 25.58 18.39 5.49
N GLU A 94 26.10 18.48 4.28
CA GLU A 94 25.32 18.63 3.04
C GLU A 94 24.36 17.45 2.82
N THR A 95 24.80 16.23 3.08
CA THR A 95 23.93 15.04 2.95
C THR A 95 22.74 15.10 3.92
N VAL A 96 22.99 15.56 5.17
CA VAL A 96 21.92 15.76 6.16
C VAL A 96 20.99 16.90 5.75
N GLU A 97 21.50 18.00 5.20
CA GLU A 97 20.69 19.11 4.67
C GLU A 97 19.82 18.67 3.49
N ASN A 98 20.34 17.85 2.59
CA ASN A 98 19.56 17.31 1.47
C ASN A 98 18.44 16.39 1.97
N PHE A 99 18.70 15.62 3.01
CA PHE A 99 17.65 14.84 3.69
C PHE A 99 16.62 15.75 4.38
N ALA A 100 17.04 16.84 5.02
CA ALA A 100 16.12 17.83 5.57
C ALA A 100 15.23 18.47 4.50
N LYS A 101 15.78 18.82 3.32
CA LYS A 101 15.02 19.32 2.18
C LYS A 101 13.98 18.30 1.68
N PHE A 102 14.34 17.01 1.66
CA PHE A 102 13.39 15.95 1.35
C PHE A 102 12.23 15.91 2.36
N LEU A 103 12.52 15.92 3.67
CA LEU A 103 11.49 15.94 4.72
C LEU A 103 10.57 17.17 4.62
N MET A 104 11.13 18.36 4.34
CA MET A 104 10.36 19.58 4.11
C MET A 104 9.48 19.47 2.87
N ARG A 105 10.02 18.97 1.77
CA ARG A 105 9.26 18.76 0.51
C ARG A 105 8.09 17.82 0.69
N MET A 106 8.27 16.78 1.50
CA MET A 106 7.21 15.82 1.85
C MET A 106 6.31 16.33 2.98
N SER A 107 6.54 17.55 3.50
CA SER A 107 5.76 18.16 4.60
C SER A 107 5.74 17.30 5.88
N LEU A 108 6.87 16.68 6.18
CA LEU A 108 7.08 15.86 7.38
C LEU A 108 7.68 16.66 8.55
N THR A 109 7.94 17.94 8.34
CA THR A 109 8.50 18.88 9.31
C THR A 109 7.41 19.80 9.86
N ARG A 110 7.62 20.28 11.10
CA ARG A 110 6.74 21.25 11.78
C ARG A 110 7.23 22.67 11.50
N GLU A 111 7.00 23.18 10.29
CA GLU A 111 7.22 24.61 10.01
C GLU A 111 6.05 25.46 10.55
N ALA A 112 6.38 26.65 11.05
CA ALA A 112 5.36 27.65 11.39
C ALA A 112 4.57 28.00 10.11
N GLY A 113 3.31 27.57 10.04
CA GLY A 113 2.46 27.75 8.86
C GLY A 113 2.14 26.48 8.07
N THR A 114 2.77 25.32 8.39
CA THR A 114 2.51 24.08 7.66
C THR A 114 1.07 23.60 7.87
N SER A 115 0.49 23.74 9.05
CA SER A 115 -0.92 23.42 9.30
C SER A 115 -1.87 24.32 8.51
N ALA A 116 -1.57 25.61 8.42
CA ALA A 116 -2.33 26.56 7.63
C ALA A 116 -2.14 26.32 6.12
N ARG A 117 -0.90 26.02 5.66
CA ARG A 117 -0.61 25.63 4.26
C ARG A 117 -1.24 24.29 3.90
N LEU A 118 -1.22 23.30 4.80
CA LEU A 118 -1.91 22.03 4.60
C LEU A 118 -3.42 22.21 4.51
N ALA A 119 -4.00 22.99 5.43
CA ALA A 119 -5.42 23.34 5.39
C ALA A 119 -5.76 24.15 4.13
N GLU A 120 -4.87 25.01 3.67
CA GLU A 120 -5.04 25.77 2.45
C GLU A 120 -4.82 24.93 1.19
N GLN A 121 -3.87 23.99 1.19
CA GLN A 121 -3.69 23.01 0.12
C GLN A 121 -4.86 22.03 0.04
N MET A 122 -5.42 21.61 1.18
CA MET A 122 -6.66 20.81 1.22
C MET A 122 -7.87 21.61 0.72
N LYS A 123 -7.93 22.93 0.97
CA LYS A 123 -8.95 23.85 0.43
C LYS A 123 -8.70 24.24 -1.04
N ARG A 124 -7.44 24.30 -1.45
CA ARG A 124 -7.03 24.60 -2.83
C ARG A 124 -6.97 23.36 -3.72
N LYS A 125 -7.72 22.28 -3.43
CA LYS A 125 -8.01 21.34 -4.51
C LYS A 125 -8.70 22.19 -5.59
N PRO A 126 -8.02 22.48 -6.72
CA PRO A 126 -8.66 23.27 -7.76
C PRO A 126 -9.94 22.56 -8.10
N LYS A 127 -11.07 23.27 -8.18
CA LYS A 127 -12.27 22.78 -8.85
C LYS A 127 -11.88 22.61 -10.31
N GLN A 128 -11.11 21.57 -10.61
CA GLN A 128 -10.80 21.21 -11.97
C GLN A 128 -12.13 20.88 -12.60
N THR A 129 -12.45 21.57 -13.67
CA THR A 129 -13.61 21.24 -14.49
C THR A 129 -13.53 19.76 -14.77
N LEU A 130 -14.61 19.01 -14.52
CA LEU A 130 -14.65 17.55 -14.67
C LEU A 130 -13.96 17.09 -15.95
N TRP A 131 -14.12 17.82 -17.04
CA TRP A 131 -13.45 17.55 -18.31
C TRP A 131 -11.92 17.64 -18.24
N LYS A 132 -11.35 18.66 -17.58
CA LYS A 132 -9.88 18.77 -17.39
C LYS A 132 -9.37 17.70 -16.44
N PHE A 133 -10.17 17.34 -15.42
CA PHE A 133 -9.84 16.21 -14.54
C PHE A 133 -9.78 14.90 -15.34
N PHE A 134 -10.79 14.61 -16.17
CA PHE A 134 -10.79 13.42 -17.03
C PHE A 134 -9.63 13.46 -18.04
N LEU A 135 -9.33 14.61 -18.65
CA LEU A 135 -8.25 14.70 -19.64
C LEU A 135 -6.85 14.48 -19.04
N HIS A 136 -6.64 14.89 -17.78
CA HIS A 136 -5.34 14.71 -17.09
C HIS A 136 -5.26 13.39 -16.30
N HIS A 137 -6.39 12.81 -15.93
CA HIS A 137 -6.46 11.61 -15.09
C HIS A 137 -7.11 10.42 -15.83
N TYR A 138 -7.35 10.52 -17.15
CA TYR A 138 -7.99 9.46 -17.91
C TYR A 138 -7.28 8.11 -17.81
N LEU A 139 -5.97 8.12 -17.54
CA LEU A 139 -5.15 6.92 -17.39
C LEU A 139 -5.39 6.22 -16.06
N PHE A 140 -5.52 6.97 -14.96
CA PHE A 140 -5.66 6.38 -13.64
C PHE A 140 -6.26 7.37 -12.63
N PHE A 141 -7.40 7.02 -12.04
CA PHE A 141 -7.96 7.70 -10.87
C PHE A 141 -8.72 6.72 -9.97
N ARG A 142 -8.77 7.02 -8.68
CA ARG A 142 -9.42 6.19 -7.65
C ARG A 142 -10.57 6.95 -7.02
N ILE A 143 -11.70 6.26 -6.85
CA ILE A 143 -12.87 6.76 -6.12
C ILE A 143 -13.03 5.88 -4.88
N PRO A 144 -12.66 6.38 -3.67
CA PRO A 144 -12.93 5.67 -2.44
C PRO A 144 -14.44 5.64 -2.19
N LEU A 145 -15.01 4.46 -2.02
CA LEU A 145 -16.44 4.28 -1.78
C LEU A 145 -16.74 4.04 -0.30
N VAL A 146 -15.94 3.21 0.35
CA VAL A 146 -16.16 2.79 1.74
C VAL A 146 -14.87 2.82 2.54
N ALA A 147 -15.00 3.06 3.86
CA ALA A 147 -13.94 2.92 4.86
C ALA A 147 -14.23 1.67 5.69
N PRO A 148 -13.75 0.48 5.30
CA PRO A 148 -14.20 -0.81 5.85
C PRO A 148 -13.55 -1.19 7.17
N ASP A 149 -12.56 -0.45 7.66
CA ASP A 149 -11.70 -0.77 8.82
C ASP A 149 -12.49 -1.30 10.04
N ALA A 150 -13.53 -0.58 10.48
CA ALA A 150 -14.33 -0.98 11.63
C ALA A 150 -15.11 -2.29 11.40
N PHE A 151 -15.63 -2.48 10.18
CA PHE A 151 -16.35 -3.69 9.78
C PHE A 151 -15.39 -4.89 9.72
N LEU A 152 -14.24 -4.72 9.09
CA LEU A 152 -13.23 -5.77 8.96
C LEU A 152 -12.76 -6.24 10.35
N ARG A 153 -12.42 -5.33 11.25
CA ARG A 153 -12.00 -5.67 12.62
C ARG A 153 -13.07 -6.44 13.39
N ARG A 154 -14.34 -6.05 13.24
CA ARG A 154 -15.43 -6.71 13.93
C ARG A 154 -15.67 -8.13 13.42
N THR A 155 -15.50 -8.36 12.13
CA THR A 155 -15.77 -9.66 11.48
C THR A 155 -14.54 -10.54 11.35
N LEU A 156 -13.33 -9.99 11.48
CA LEU A 156 -12.07 -10.72 11.39
C LEU A 156 -12.03 -12.01 12.24
N PRO A 157 -12.45 -12.04 13.52
CA PRO A 157 -12.37 -13.27 14.32
C PRO A 157 -13.18 -14.44 13.73
N TRP A 158 -14.28 -14.15 13.05
CA TRP A 158 -15.10 -15.16 12.38
C TRP A 158 -14.43 -15.65 11.09
N VAL A 159 -13.86 -14.70 10.30
CA VAL A 159 -13.16 -15.01 9.05
C VAL A 159 -11.91 -15.83 9.33
N GLU A 160 -11.13 -15.49 10.37
CA GLU A 160 -9.95 -16.23 10.78
C GLU A 160 -10.29 -17.67 11.18
N ARG A 161 -11.33 -17.84 12.01
CA ARG A 161 -11.74 -19.17 12.47
C ARG A 161 -12.20 -20.06 11.32
N LEU A 162 -12.78 -19.48 10.26
CA LEU A 162 -13.30 -20.25 9.14
C LEU A 162 -12.24 -20.45 8.04
N PHE A 163 -11.60 -19.38 7.59
CA PHE A 163 -10.78 -19.40 6.37
C PHE A 163 -9.27 -19.49 6.63
N PHE A 164 -8.75 -18.97 7.75
CA PHE A 164 -7.31 -18.97 8.06
C PHE A 164 -6.89 -20.24 8.81
N THR A 165 -7.53 -21.38 8.52
CA THR A 165 -7.30 -22.64 9.21
C THR A 165 -6.71 -23.70 8.27
N LYS A 166 -5.88 -24.58 8.83
CA LYS A 166 -5.40 -25.75 8.08
C LYS A 166 -6.55 -26.65 7.64
N THR A 167 -7.63 -26.71 8.44
CA THR A 167 -8.84 -27.47 8.12
C THR A 167 -9.50 -26.95 6.84
N PHE A 168 -9.66 -25.63 6.70
CA PHE A 168 -10.19 -25.03 5.47
C PHE A 168 -9.30 -25.34 4.26
N LEU A 169 -7.97 -25.22 4.43
CA LEU A 169 -7.03 -25.55 3.36
C LEU A 169 -7.18 -27.00 2.89
N TRP A 170 -7.17 -27.96 3.83
CA TRP A 170 -7.30 -29.38 3.48
C TRP A 170 -8.69 -29.70 2.92
N ALA A 171 -9.75 -29.11 3.46
CA ALA A 171 -11.09 -29.24 2.90
C ALA A 171 -11.16 -28.73 1.46
N THR A 172 -10.57 -27.56 1.17
CA THR A 172 -10.54 -26.99 -0.19
C THR A 172 -9.72 -27.85 -1.15
N LEU A 173 -8.56 -28.39 -0.72
CA LEU A 173 -7.76 -29.31 -1.53
C LEU A 173 -8.51 -30.63 -1.81
N THR A 174 -9.21 -31.17 -0.83
CA THR A 174 -10.05 -32.37 -1.00
C THR A 174 -11.22 -32.06 -1.94
N ALA A 175 -11.86 -30.90 -1.77
CA ALA A 175 -12.93 -30.45 -2.65
C ALA A 175 -12.45 -30.28 -4.09
N LEU A 176 -11.23 -29.78 -4.30
CA LEU A 176 -10.61 -29.65 -5.63
C LEU A 176 -10.48 -31.03 -6.31
N VAL A 177 -9.88 -32.00 -5.61
CA VAL A 177 -9.70 -33.35 -6.16
C VAL A 177 -11.06 -33.99 -6.49
N LEU A 178 -12.03 -33.85 -5.59
CA LEU A 178 -13.38 -34.39 -5.77
C LEU A 178 -14.11 -33.69 -6.94
N ALA A 179 -14.02 -32.36 -7.02
CA ALA A 179 -14.63 -31.61 -8.12
C ALA A 179 -14.05 -32.02 -9.49
N LEU A 180 -12.72 -32.15 -9.59
CA LEU A 180 -12.06 -32.59 -10.83
C LEU A 180 -12.50 -34.01 -11.23
N TYR A 181 -12.58 -34.92 -10.26
CA TYR A 181 -13.05 -36.27 -10.49
C TYR A 181 -14.51 -36.29 -10.98
N LEU A 182 -15.41 -35.55 -10.32
CA LEU A 182 -16.84 -35.50 -10.68
C LEU A 182 -17.06 -34.81 -12.02
N ILE A 183 -16.35 -33.73 -12.31
CA ILE A 183 -16.39 -33.04 -13.62
C ILE A 183 -15.92 -34.02 -14.72
N GLY A 184 -14.82 -34.74 -14.49
CA GLY A 184 -14.35 -35.76 -15.44
C GLY A 184 -15.38 -36.84 -15.73
N ARG A 185 -16.16 -37.25 -14.73
CA ARG A 185 -17.28 -38.20 -14.92
C ARG A 185 -18.49 -37.60 -15.66
N GLN A 186 -18.68 -36.29 -15.53
CA GLN A 186 -19.81 -35.55 -16.12
C GLN A 186 -19.36 -34.66 -17.27
N TRP A 187 -18.30 -35.05 -17.99
CA TRP A 187 -17.64 -34.23 -19.00
C TRP A 187 -18.60 -33.71 -20.09
N ASP A 188 -19.49 -34.56 -20.55
CA ASP A 188 -20.47 -34.19 -21.59
C ASP A 188 -21.44 -33.11 -21.04
N ALA A 189 -21.95 -33.25 -19.83
CA ALA A 189 -22.78 -32.25 -19.20
C ALA A 189 -22.02 -30.93 -18.97
N PHE A 190 -20.74 -31.02 -18.57
CA PHE A 190 -19.90 -29.85 -18.37
C PHE A 190 -19.69 -29.07 -19.67
N THR A 191 -19.36 -29.73 -20.77
CA THR A 191 -19.16 -29.10 -22.09
C THR A 191 -20.48 -28.54 -22.67
N HIS A 192 -21.60 -29.22 -22.47
CA HIS A 192 -22.91 -28.71 -22.87
C HIS A 192 -23.29 -27.41 -22.11
N THR A 193 -22.96 -27.31 -20.83
CA THR A 193 -23.24 -26.10 -20.06
C THR A 193 -22.47 -24.91 -20.61
N PHE A 194 -21.30 -25.12 -21.23
CA PHE A 194 -20.49 -24.05 -21.81
C PHE A 194 -21.18 -23.30 -22.96
N SER A 195 -22.08 -23.95 -23.70
CA SER A 195 -22.83 -23.31 -24.79
C SER A 195 -23.72 -22.16 -24.33
N HIS A 196 -24.17 -22.18 -23.07
CA HIS A 196 -24.96 -21.09 -22.48
C HIS A 196 -24.21 -19.76 -22.31
N PHE A 197 -22.88 -19.78 -22.30
CA PHE A 197 -22.08 -18.54 -22.26
C PHE A 197 -22.36 -17.59 -23.41
N PHE A 198 -22.73 -18.11 -24.58
CA PHE A 198 -22.95 -17.34 -25.80
C PHE A 198 -24.37 -16.76 -25.89
N SER A 199 -25.22 -16.98 -24.89
CA SER A 199 -26.53 -16.36 -24.79
C SER A 199 -26.41 -14.98 -24.10
N TRP A 200 -27.39 -14.08 -24.34
CA TRP A 200 -27.48 -12.80 -23.64
C TRP A 200 -27.59 -12.97 -22.11
N GLU A 201 -28.38 -13.92 -21.68
CA GLU A 201 -28.53 -14.27 -20.26
C GLU A 201 -27.21 -14.77 -19.68
N GLY A 202 -26.48 -15.58 -20.42
CA GLY A 202 -25.14 -16.06 -20.06
C GLY A 202 -24.13 -14.92 -19.91
N ALA A 203 -24.15 -13.95 -20.81
CA ALA A 203 -23.28 -12.77 -20.72
C ALA A 203 -23.56 -11.92 -19.47
N VAL A 204 -24.83 -11.71 -19.13
CA VAL A 204 -25.24 -10.99 -17.90
C VAL A 204 -24.78 -11.77 -16.65
N MET A 205 -25.02 -13.08 -16.62
CA MET A 205 -24.59 -13.95 -15.52
C MET A 205 -23.07 -13.98 -15.36
N ALA A 206 -22.32 -14.04 -16.46
CA ALA A 206 -20.85 -13.95 -16.42
C ALA A 206 -20.39 -12.60 -15.85
N GLY A 207 -20.98 -11.50 -16.29
CA GLY A 207 -20.67 -10.16 -15.74
C GLY A 207 -20.92 -10.06 -14.24
N LEU A 208 -22.06 -10.55 -13.76
CA LEU A 208 -22.40 -10.59 -12.34
C LEU A 208 -21.42 -11.47 -11.55
N THR A 209 -21.10 -12.63 -12.10
CA THR A 209 -20.13 -13.56 -11.51
C THR A 209 -18.75 -12.90 -11.37
N ILE A 210 -18.25 -12.24 -12.42
CA ILE A 210 -16.98 -11.51 -12.36
C ILE A 210 -17.04 -10.43 -11.27
N ALA A 211 -18.11 -9.64 -11.21
CA ALA A 211 -18.26 -8.61 -10.20
C ALA A 211 -18.23 -9.18 -8.78
N CYS A 212 -19.00 -10.25 -8.50
CA CYS A 212 -19.00 -10.94 -7.21
C CYS A 212 -17.62 -11.51 -6.87
N THR A 213 -16.94 -12.14 -7.82
CA THR A 213 -15.60 -12.70 -7.65
C THR A 213 -14.60 -11.60 -7.30
N LYS A 214 -14.66 -10.44 -7.95
CA LYS A 214 -13.77 -9.31 -7.66
C LYS A 214 -14.04 -8.69 -6.30
N VAL A 215 -15.27 -8.65 -5.81
CA VAL A 215 -15.56 -8.25 -4.43
C VAL A 215 -14.90 -9.19 -3.42
N ILE A 216 -14.98 -10.51 -3.64
CA ILE A 216 -14.34 -11.50 -2.77
C ILE A 216 -12.82 -11.39 -2.84
N HIS A 217 -12.26 -11.14 -4.00
CA HIS A 217 -10.83 -10.87 -4.21
C HIS A 217 -10.34 -9.72 -3.33
N GLU A 218 -11.00 -8.56 -3.43
CA GLU A 218 -10.64 -7.37 -2.65
C GLU A 218 -10.83 -7.60 -1.14
N LEU A 219 -11.88 -8.32 -0.74
CA LEU A 219 -12.09 -8.70 0.65
C LEU A 219 -11.01 -9.65 1.17
N ALA A 220 -10.52 -10.57 0.34
CA ALA A 220 -9.43 -11.47 0.73
C ALA A 220 -8.13 -10.69 1.03
N HIS A 221 -7.79 -9.71 0.19
CA HIS A 221 -6.68 -8.78 0.46
C HIS A 221 -6.89 -8.03 1.77
N ALA A 222 -8.09 -7.45 1.96
CA ALA A 222 -8.42 -6.66 3.13
C ALA A 222 -8.32 -7.47 4.43
N TYR A 223 -8.93 -8.65 4.49
CA TYR A 223 -8.88 -9.51 5.68
C TYR A 223 -7.49 -10.05 5.96
N THR A 224 -6.72 -10.37 4.93
CA THR A 224 -5.34 -10.83 5.12
C THR A 224 -4.43 -9.70 5.63
N ALA A 225 -4.60 -8.49 5.13
CA ALA A 225 -3.86 -7.34 5.63
C ALA A 225 -4.25 -7.01 7.08
N GLU A 226 -5.55 -7.02 7.41
CA GLU A 226 -6.05 -6.80 8.77
C GLU A 226 -5.59 -7.89 9.75
N HIS A 227 -5.51 -9.16 9.31
CA HIS A 227 -4.94 -10.28 10.08
C HIS A 227 -3.50 -10.00 10.52
N PHE A 228 -2.70 -9.33 9.69
CA PHE A 228 -1.36 -8.88 10.04
C PHE A 228 -1.33 -7.51 10.74
N GLY A 229 -2.47 -6.99 11.16
CA GLY A 229 -2.59 -5.72 11.87
C GLY A 229 -2.41 -4.48 10.97
N CYS A 230 -2.58 -4.62 9.66
CA CYS A 230 -2.56 -3.51 8.72
C CYS A 230 -3.95 -2.90 8.62
N ARG A 231 -4.04 -1.58 8.83
CA ARG A 231 -5.29 -0.84 8.67
C ARG A 231 -5.65 -0.71 7.20
N ILE A 232 -6.95 -0.84 6.89
CA ILE A 232 -7.50 -0.65 5.53
C ILE A 232 -8.33 0.63 5.51
N PRO A 233 -7.74 1.77 5.09
CA PRO A 233 -8.43 3.05 5.15
C PRO A 233 -9.58 3.15 4.14
N HIS A 234 -9.39 2.63 2.93
CA HIS A 234 -10.35 2.78 1.84
C HIS A 234 -10.42 1.56 0.94
N MET A 235 -11.64 1.25 0.50
CA MET A 235 -11.93 0.36 -0.63
C MET A 235 -12.84 1.11 -1.62
N GLY A 236 -12.73 0.82 -2.91
CA GLY A 236 -13.52 1.52 -3.91
C GLY A 236 -13.30 1.05 -5.33
N ILE A 237 -13.49 1.97 -6.27
CA ILE A 237 -13.29 1.72 -7.70
C ILE A 237 -12.12 2.57 -8.19
N ALA A 238 -11.17 1.90 -8.83
CA ALA A 238 -10.10 2.52 -9.60
C ALA A 238 -10.45 2.44 -11.08
N PHE A 239 -10.26 3.54 -11.80
CA PHE A 239 -10.36 3.55 -13.25
C PHE A 239 -8.96 3.50 -13.82
N MET A 240 -8.70 2.47 -14.63
CA MET A 240 -7.46 2.33 -15.39
C MET A 240 -7.79 2.33 -16.88
N VAL A 241 -7.38 3.37 -17.59
CA VAL A 241 -7.72 3.57 -19.00
C VAL A 241 -9.25 3.45 -19.21
N MET A 242 -10.04 4.13 -18.37
CA MET A 242 -11.52 4.11 -18.33
C MET A 242 -12.15 2.75 -17.95
N MET A 243 -11.36 1.72 -17.67
CA MET A 243 -11.87 0.43 -17.21
C MET A 243 -12.04 0.46 -15.69
N PRO A 244 -13.26 0.23 -15.17
CA PRO A 244 -13.50 0.21 -13.73
C PRO A 244 -12.96 -1.10 -13.12
N LEU A 245 -12.12 -0.97 -12.11
CA LEU A 245 -11.57 -2.08 -11.33
C LEU A 245 -11.84 -1.81 -9.85
N LEU A 246 -12.20 -2.83 -9.10
CA LEU A 246 -12.24 -2.71 -7.64
C LEU A 246 -10.81 -2.58 -7.11
N TYR A 247 -10.64 -1.90 -6.00
CA TYR A 247 -9.36 -1.82 -5.31
C TYR A 247 -9.51 -1.77 -3.80
N THR A 248 -8.53 -2.30 -3.11
CA THR A 248 -8.33 -2.20 -1.66
C THR A 248 -7.02 -1.48 -1.40
N ASP A 249 -7.03 -0.48 -0.52
CA ASP A 249 -5.81 0.21 -0.12
C ASP A 249 -5.05 -0.60 0.93
N THR A 250 -4.13 -1.41 0.47
CA THR A 250 -3.23 -2.22 1.30
C THR A 250 -1.87 -1.56 1.52
N SER A 251 -1.75 -0.24 1.33
CA SER A 251 -0.47 0.48 1.48
C SER A 251 0.18 0.28 2.84
N ALA A 252 -0.60 0.05 3.90
CA ALA A 252 -0.08 -0.28 5.22
C ALA A 252 0.73 -1.60 5.27
N ALA A 253 0.59 -2.49 4.28
CA ALA A 253 1.37 -3.73 4.21
C ALA A 253 2.87 -3.47 4.00
N TRP A 254 3.26 -2.29 3.49
CA TRP A 254 4.67 -1.90 3.36
C TRP A 254 5.43 -1.82 4.70
N ARG A 255 4.73 -1.62 5.82
CA ARG A 255 5.33 -1.64 7.16
C ARG A 255 5.63 -3.05 7.69
N LEU A 256 5.09 -4.10 7.04
CA LEU A 256 5.35 -5.47 7.46
C LEU A 256 6.81 -5.85 7.19
N LYS A 257 7.54 -6.25 8.25
CA LYS A 257 8.94 -6.65 8.15
C LYS A 257 9.12 -7.94 7.34
N SER A 258 8.21 -8.89 7.50
CA SER A 258 8.29 -10.20 6.84
C SER A 258 7.88 -10.15 5.37
N LYS A 259 8.79 -10.53 4.46
CA LYS A 259 8.49 -10.72 3.04
C LYS A 259 7.33 -11.71 2.83
N ARG A 260 7.26 -12.78 3.67
CA ARG A 260 6.20 -13.79 3.59
C ARG A 260 4.81 -13.20 3.89
N GLN A 261 4.71 -12.30 4.87
CA GLN A 261 3.44 -11.64 5.19
C GLN A 261 2.98 -10.73 4.06
N ARG A 262 3.89 -9.97 3.46
CA ARG A 262 3.56 -9.12 2.29
C ARG A 262 3.12 -9.96 1.10
N MET A 263 3.86 -11.05 0.80
CA MET A 263 3.46 -12.00 -0.26
C MET A 263 2.09 -12.62 0.04
N ALA A 264 1.80 -12.96 1.30
CA ALA A 264 0.48 -13.49 1.68
C ALA A 264 -0.63 -12.47 1.41
N VAL A 265 -0.41 -11.17 1.72
CA VAL A 265 -1.38 -10.12 1.40
C VAL A 265 -1.55 -10.00 -0.11
N CYS A 266 -0.47 -9.97 -0.90
CA CYS A 266 -0.56 -9.89 -2.37
C CYS A 266 -1.23 -11.12 -2.99
N ALA A 267 -0.95 -12.32 -2.50
CA ALA A 267 -1.53 -13.56 -3.05
C ALA A 267 -2.97 -13.82 -2.58
N ALA A 268 -3.44 -13.12 -1.55
CA ALA A 268 -4.72 -13.40 -0.91
C ALA A 268 -5.92 -13.32 -1.86
N GLY A 269 -5.95 -12.32 -2.75
CA GLY A 269 -7.01 -12.18 -3.74
C GLY A 269 -7.09 -13.38 -4.68
N VAL A 270 -5.96 -13.76 -5.25
CA VAL A 270 -5.85 -14.93 -6.15
C VAL A 270 -6.24 -16.22 -5.42
N LEU A 271 -5.74 -16.43 -4.20
CA LEU A 271 -6.06 -17.63 -3.42
C LEU A 271 -7.54 -17.67 -3.03
N GLY A 272 -8.14 -16.53 -2.69
CA GLY A 272 -9.57 -16.42 -2.40
C GLY A 272 -10.43 -16.74 -3.62
N GLU A 273 -10.07 -16.22 -4.79
CA GLU A 273 -10.74 -16.54 -6.06
C GLU A 273 -10.63 -18.04 -6.39
N LEU A 274 -9.44 -18.62 -6.30
CA LEU A 274 -9.24 -20.04 -6.59
C LEU A 274 -10.05 -20.93 -5.63
N ALA A 275 -10.07 -20.61 -4.34
CA ALA A 275 -10.88 -21.35 -3.37
C ALA A 275 -12.38 -21.24 -3.71
N LEU A 276 -12.88 -20.04 -4.04
CA LEU A 276 -14.25 -19.84 -4.47
C LEU A 276 -14.60 -20.68 -5.69
N GLY A 277 -13.71 -20.69 -6.71
CA GLY A 277 -13.89 -21.49 -7.92
C GLY A 277 -13.94 -22.98 -7.65
N VAL A 278 -13.13 -23.50 -6.70
CA VAL A 278 -13.15 -24.91 -6.27
C VAL A 278 -14.51 -25.29 -5.67
N TRP A 279 -15.01 -24.48 -4.74
CA TRP A 279 -16.29 -24.76 -4.09
C TRP A 279 -17.47 -24.61 -5.05
N ALA A 280 -17.39 -23.66 -5.99
CA ALA A 280 -18.38 -23.51 -7.06
C ALA A 280 -18.38 -24.72 -8.02
N ALA A 281 -17.21 -25.23 -8.40
CA ALA A 281 -17.06 -26.41 -9.25
C ALA A 281 -17.61 -27.67 -8.55
N LEU A 282 -17.35 -27.81 -7.27
CA LEU A 282 -17.92 -28.91 -6.46
C LEU A 282 -19.44 -28.78 -6.37
N ALA A 283 -19.97 -27.60 -6.08
CA ALA A 283 -21.40 -27.34 -6.02
C ALA A 283 -22.10 -27.66 -7.36
N TRP A 284 -21.50 -27.26 -8.49
CA TRP A 284 -22.01 -27.57 -9.83
C TRP A 284 -22.27 -29.07 -10.02
N SER A 285 -21.37 -29.93 -9.51
CA SER A 285 -21.47 -31.38 -9.68
C SER A 285 -22.66 -32.02 -8.94
N PHE A 286 -23.22 -31.33 -7.94
CA PHE A 286 -24.35 -31.82 -7.13
C PHE A 286 -25.66 -31.11 -7.41
N LEU A 287 -25.63 -29.96 -8.06
CA LEU A 287 -26.84 -29.17 -8.33
C LEU A 287 -27.68 -29.79 -9.46
N PRO A 288 -29.01 -29.77 -9.33
CA PRO A 288 -29.92 -30.17 -10.41
C PRO A 288 -29.84 -29.17 -11.57
N GLU A 289 -30.26 -29.61 -12.76
CA GLU A 289 -30.33 -28.73 -13.93
C GLU A 289 -31.19 -27.49 -13.64
N GLY A 290 -30.66 -26.32 -13.98
CA GLY A 290 -31.33 -25.04 -13.77
C GLY A 290 -30.37 -23.89 -13.56
N GLY A 291 -30.92 -22.71 -13.25
CA GLY A 291 -30.17 -21.46 -13.14
C GLY A 291 -29.04 -21.49 -12.10
N LEU A 292 -29.23 -22.19 -10.96
CA LEU A 292 -28.18 -22.33 -9.92
C LEU A 292 -27.00 -23.16 -10.42
N LYS A 293 -27.25 -24.22 -11.17
CA LYS A 293 -26.18 -25.03 -11.78
C LYS A 293 -25.39 -24.20 -12.79
N SER A 294 -26.08 -23.46 -13.63
CA SER A 294 -25.46 -22.54 -14.58
C SER A 294 -24.65 -21.44 -13.89
N ALA A 295 -25.16 -20.87 -12.82
CA ALA A 295 -24.43 -19.87 -12.03
C ALA A 295 -23.16 -20.45 -11.37
N ALA A 296 -23.25 -21.64 -10.78
CA ALA A 296 -22.09 -22.33 -10.21
C ALA A 296 -21.05 -22.68 -11.28
N PHE A 297 -21.48 -23.11 -12.44
CA PHE A 297 -20.60 -23.35 -13.59
C PHE A 297 -19.88 -22.09 -14.03
N MET A 298 -20.61 -21.00 -14.22
CA MET A 298 -20.05 -19.72 -14.61
C MET A 298 -19.07 -19.19 -13.57
N LEU A 299 -19.42 -19.31 -12.29
CA LEU A 299 -18.56 -18.89 -11.19
C LEU A 299 -17.25 -19.68 -11.21
N ALA A 300 -17.31 -21.00 -11.34
CA ALA A 300 -16.13 -21.86 -11.40
C ALA A 300 -15.24 -21.53 -12.61
N THR A 301 -15.80 -21.58 -13.80
CA THR A 301 -15.04 -21.46 -15.07
C THR A 301 -14.50 -20.04 -15.27
N THR A 302 -15.34 -19.01 -15.06
CA THR A 302 -14.92 -17.62 -15.21
C THR A 302 -13.85 -17.24 -14.19
N THR A 303 -14.01 -17.66 -12.93
CA THR A 303 -13.02 -17.40 -11.87
C THR A 303 -11.68 -18.02 -12.25
N TRP A 304 -11.63 -19.30 -12.60
CA TRP A 304 -10.37 -19.97 -12.91
C TRP A 304 -9.71 -19.38 -14.17
N ILE A 305 -10.47 -19.13 -15.23
CA ILE A 305 -9.93 -18.54 -16.45
C ILE A 305 -9.37 -17.14 -16.18
N MET A 306 -10.14 -16.26 -15.53
CA MET A 306 -9.71 -14.90 -15.25
C MET A 306 -8.53 -14.85 -14.29
N THR A 307 -8.56 -15.65 -13.21
CA THR A 307 -7.50 -15.68 -12.22
C THR A 307 -6.19 -16.19 -12.79
N LEU A 308 -6.22 -17.31 -13.52
CA LEU A 308 -4.99 -17.88 -14.08
C LEU A 308 -4.47 -17.08 -15.29
N ALA A 309 -5.36 -16.61 -16.17
CA ALA A 309 -4.94 -15.90 -17.38
C ALA A 309 -4.53 -14.45 -17.12
N ILE A 310 -5.21 -13.76 -16.20
CA ILE A 310 -5.04 -12.31 -15.99
C ILE A 310 -4.29 -12.04 -14.69
N ASN A 311 -4.81 -12.47 -13.54
CA ASN A 311 -4.25 -12.09 -12.25
C ASN A 311 -2.90 -12.75 -11.93
N SER A 312 -2.67 -13.98 -12.44
CA SER A 312 -1.39 -14.68 -12.26
C SER A 312 -0.35 -14.33 -13.34
N SER A 313 -0.70 -13.45 -14.29
CA SER A 313 0.21 -13.08 -15.37
C SER A 313 1.34 -12.19 -14.85
N PRO A 314 2.62 -12.58 -15.03
CA PRO A 314 3.76 -11.75 -14.62
C PRO A 314 3.99 -10.56 -15.57
N PHE A 315 3.33 -10.52 -16.72
CA PHE A 315 3.48 -9.45 -17.72
C PHE A 315 2.61 -8.24 -17.45
N MET A 316 1.58 -8.39 -16.64
CA MET A 316 0.68 -7.30 -16.26
C MET A 316 0.91 -6.97 -14.78
N ARG A 317 0.88 -5.69 -14.44
CA ARG A 317 1.05 -5.23 -13.05
C ARG A 317 -0.21 -5.46 -12.20
N PHE A 318 -0.66 -6.70 -12.17
CA PHE A 318 -1.65 -7.22 -11.24
C PHE A 318 -0.95 -7.96 -10.09
N ASP A 319 -1.70 -8.61 -9.24
CA ASP A 319 -1.21 -9.25 -8.02
C ASP A 319 -0.08 -10.26 -8.25
N GLY A 320 -0.07 -10.95 -9.40
CA GLY A 320 0.99 -11.88 -9.77
C GLY A 320 2.34 -11.24 -10.13
N TYR A 321 2.38 -9.90 -10.25
CA TYR A 321 3.62 -9.15 -10.51
C TYR A 321 4.38 -8.85 -9.20
N TYR A 322 3.71 -8.67 -8.07
CA TYR A 322 4.27 -8.31 -6.76
C TYR A 322 4.49 -9.54 -5.88
#